data_30173940d5740a9484e6a38ea3bb1b50
#
_entry.id   30173940d5740a9484e6a38ea3bb1b50
#
_cell.length_a   1.000
_cell.length_b   1.000
_cell.length_c   1.000
_cell.angle_alpha   90.00
_cell.angle_beta   90.00
_cell.angle_gamma   90.00
#
_symmetry.space_group_name_H-M   'P 1'
#
loop_
_entity.id
_entity.type
_entity.pdbx_description
1 polymer ?
#
loop_
_entity_poly.entity_id
_entity_poly.type
_entity_poly.pdbx_seq_one_letter_code
_entity_poly.pdbx_strand_id
1 'polypeptide(L)'
;DVPYRPAQKTPWPRTYGPQTAKVVGPQGESIWTDKYGRVKVKFHWDRLGKGDDTSSSWVRVSSAWAGQGFGGVQIPRVGDEVVVDFINGDPDRPLITGRVYNEASMPPWALPAAATQMGFLSRSKDGSPDNANALRFEDKAGEEQVWLHAEKNMDTEIENDETHSVGSNRTKTIGANETTTVKKNRTETVVENETITVHQNRTETVDGNETITIHSNRTETVDQNEDVRIGQNQSVTVNGAQTLRVDKTKTETIALASMLNVGLAQNTNIGAAYVLNVGAGWMTNVGAMQMHNVALKYSVNSGKDLSLSAGTTADFSAEDKITLVCGESMIVLEQNGTITLSANKIKMVGEKVIDIDGTEININ
;
A
#
# COMPACT_ATOMS: atom_id res chain seq x y z
N ASP A 1 -49.36 -77.90 -33.91
CA ASP A 1 -49.88 -77.17 -32.76
C ASP A 1 -49.65 -75.70 -32.97
N VAL A 2 -50.75 -74.97 -33.21
CA VAL A 2 -50.72 -73.48 -33.26
C VAL A 2 -50.96 -73.01 -31.82
N PRO A 3 -50.02 -72.22 -31.20
CA PRO A 3 -50.27 -71.76 -29.86
C PRO A 3 -51.50 -70.86 -29.81
N TYR A 4 -52.45 -71.17 -28.95
CA TYR A 4 -53.60 -70.31 -28.69
C TYR A 4 -53.21 -68.95 -28.14
N ARG A 5 -53.53 -67.86 -28.85
CA ARG A 5 -53.44 -66.50 -28.39
C ARG A 5 -54.84 -65.93 -28.20
N PRO A 6 -55.26 -65.65 -26.95
CA PRO A 6 -56.55 -65.01 -26.73
C PRO A 6 -56.60 -63.63 -27.37
N ALA A 7 -57.74 -63.23 -27.85
CA ALA A 7 -57.99 -61.91 -28.39
C ALA A 7 -57.85 -60.89 -27.28
N GLN A 8 -57.05 -59.82 -27.51
CA GLN A 8 -56.88 -58.72 -26.57
C GLN A 8 -58.20 -57.90 -26.54
N LYS A 9 -59.03 -58.13 -25.54
CA LYS A 9 -60.37 -57.49 -25.40
C LYS A 9 -60.31 -56.27 -24.41
N THR A 10 -59.39 -56.25 -23.48
CA THR A 10 -59.29 -55.19 -22.50
C THR A 10 -58.44 -54.05 -23.07
N PRO A 11 -58.97 -52.83 -23.14
CA PRO A 11 -58.19 -51.68 -23.60
C PRO A 11 -57.06 -51.43 -22.62
N TRP A 12 -55.95 -50.97 -23.17
CA TRP A 12 -54.77 -50.55 -22.35
C TRP A 12 -55.16 -49.36 -21.43
N PRO A 13 -54.85 -49.40 -20.13
CA PRO A 13 -55.12 -48.26 -19.22
C PRO A 13 -54.48 -46.97 -19.75
N ARG A 14 -55.19 -45.86 -19.66
CA ARG A 14 -54.71 -44.56 -20.10
C ARG A 14 -54.99 -43.48 -19.06
N THR A 15 -54.05 -42.59 -18.89
CA THR A 15 -54.21 -41.29 -18.19
C THR A 15 -54.59 -40.22 -19.20
N TYR A 16 -55.55 -39.35 -18.85
CA TYR A 16 -56.11 -38.33 -19.78
C TYR A 16 -55.51 -36.91 -19.52
N GLY A 17 -54.39 -36.78 -18.82
CA GLY A 17 -53.74 -35.53 -18.58
C GLY A 17 -52.67 -35.62 -17.48
N PRO A 18 -51.92 -34.52 -17.23
CA PRO A 18 -50.94 -34.47 -16.16
C PRO A 18 -51.60 -34.59 -14.79
N GLN A 19 -50.87 -35.11 -13.85
CA GLN A 19 -51.22 -35.21 -12.43
C GLN A 19 -50.14 -34.60 -11.57
N THR A 20 -50.44 -34.26 -10.33
CA THR A 20 -49.39 -33.86 -9.37
C THR A 20 -49.03 -35.01 -8.45
N ALA A 21 -47.79 -34.99 -8.01
CA ALA A 21 -47.26 -35.97 -7.08
C ALA A 21 -46.26 -35.33 -6.14
N LYS A 22 -46.08 -35.90 -4.95
CA LYS A 22 -45.09 -35.45 -4.00
C LYS A 22 -43.79 -36.24 -4.17
N VAL A 23 -42.63 -35.55 -4.24
CA VAL A 23 -41.32 -36.20 -4.25
C VAL A 23 -41.05 -36.85 -2.90
N VAL A 24 -40.55 -38.08 -2.94
CA VAL A 24 -40.29 -38.90 -1.74
C VAL A 24 -38.88 -39.49 -1.77
N GLY A 25 -38.40 -39.88 -0.60
CA GLY A 25 -37.10 -40.51 -0.42
C GLY A 25 -36.98 -41.20 0.94
N PRO A 26 -35.82 -41.74 1.28
CA PRO A 26 -35.58 -42.33 2.59
C PRO A 26 -35.79 -41.31 3.70
N GLN A 27 -36.11 -41.80 4.89
CA GLN A 27 -36.30 -40.94 6.05
C GLN A 27 -35.04 -40.12 6.38
N GLY A 28 -35.21 -38.82 6.55
CA GLY A 28 -34.13 -37.86 6.86
C GLY A 28 -33.39 -37.29 5.65
N GLU A 29 -33.61 -37.82 4.44
CA GLU A 29 -33.01 -37.23 3.23
C GLU A 29 -33.90 -36.12 2.66
N SER A 30 -33.26 -34.96 2.42
CA SER A 30 -33.91 -33.80 1.76
C SER A 30 -33.74 -33.81 0.23
N ILE A 31 -32.76 -34.54 -0.30
CA ILE A 31 -32.51 -34.74 -1.73
C ILE A 31 -32.22 -36.23 -1.95
N TRP A 32 -33.05 -36.86 -2.81
CA TRP A 32 -32.87 -38.26 -3.18
C TRP A 32 -32.97 -38.45 -4.67
N THR A 33 -31.88 -38.79 -5.32
CA THR A 33 -31.79 -38.92 -6.78
C THR A 33 -30.80 -40.00 -7.18
N ASP A 34 -30.94 -40.51 -8.40
CA ASP A 34 -29.96 -41.42 -9.00
C ASP A 34 -28.98 -40.70 -9.94
N LYS A 35 -28.07 -41.42 -10.57
CA LYS A 35 -27.06 -40.89 -11.50
C LYS A 35 -27.62 -40.20 -12.75
N TYR A 36 -28.92 -40.38 -13.04
CA TYR A 36 -29.60 -39.74 -14.15
C TYR A 36 -30.46 -38.54 -13.73
N GLY A 37 -30.37 -38.12 -12.47
CA GLY A 37 -31.19 -37.02 -11.95
C GLY A 37 -32.69 -37.39 -11.80
N ARG A 38 -33.04 -38.68 -11.76
CA ARG A 38 -34.40 -39.15 -11.55
C ARG A 38 -34.76 -39.08 -10.07
N VAL A 39 -36.04 -38.91 -9.78
CA VAL A 39 -36.58 -38.90 -8.42
C VAL A 39 -37.68 -39.91 -8.25
N LYS A 40 -38.06 -40.20 -7.02
CA LYS A 40 -39.23 -41.05 -6.73
C LYS A 40 -40.35 -40.18 -6.19
N VAL A 41 -41.56 -40.57 -6.50
CA VAL A 41 -42.78 -39.81 -6.19
C VAL A 41 -43.85 -40.67 -5.54
N LYS A 42 -44.74 -40.02 -4.78
CA LYS A 42 -46.00 -40.58 -4.33
C LYS A 42 -47.14 -39.79 -4.94
N PHE A 43 -48.00 -40.45 -5.72
CA PHE A 43 -49.19 -39.82 -6.25
C PHE A 43 -50.27 -39.63 -5.18
N HIS A 44 -51.12 -38.63 -5.31
CA HIS A 44 -52.14 -38.32 -4.31
C HIS A 44 -53.19 -39.43 -4.18
N TRP A 45 -53.45 -40.21 -5.25
CA TRP A 45 -54.36 -41.35 -5.25
C TRP A 45 -53.73 -42.64 -4.68
N ASP A 46 -52.43 -42.70 -4.54
CA ASP A 46 -51.76 -43.90 -4.00
C ASP A 46 -52.01 -44.02 -2.50
N ARG A 47 -52.92 -44.91 -2.17
CA ARG A 47 -53.37 -45.21 -0.81
C ARG A 47 -52.48 -46.24 -0.10
N LEU A 48 -51.67 -46.98 -0.85
CA LEU A 48 -50.86 -48.07 -0.33
C LEU A 48 -49.37 -47.67 -0.12
N GLY A 49 -48.89 -46.73 -0.90
CA GLY A 49 -47.51 -46.23 -0.82
C GLY A 49 -47.22 -45.59 0.52
N LYS A 50 -46.07 -45.92 1.12
CA LYS A 50 -45.65 -45.44 2.45
C LYS A 50 -45.20 -43.98 2.46
N GLY A 51 -44.94 -43.37 1.29
CA GLY A 51 -44.37 -42.03 1.20
C GLY A 51 -42.87 -41.99 1.42
N ASP A 52 -42.20 -43.09 1.19
CA ASP A 52 -40.78 -43.29 1.21
C ASP A 52 -40.19 -43.64 -0.16
N ASP A 53 -38.93 -44.04 -0.25
CA ASP A 53 -38.24 -44.42 -1.47
C ASP A 53 -38.77 -45.74 -2.12
N THR A 54 -39.74 -46.39 -1.54
CA THR A 54 -40.42 -47.56 -2.12
C THR A 54 -41.73 -47.21 -2.85
N SER A 55 -42.18 -45.95 -2.80
CA SER A 55 -43.50 -45.53 -3.30
C SER A 55 -43.60 -45.52 -4.85
N SER A 56 -42.51 -45.39 -5.57
CA SER A 56 -42.51 -45.50 -7.04
C SER A 56 -41.21 -46.06 -7.59
N SER A 57 -41.19 -46.36 -8.88
CA SER A 57 -39.96 -46.46 -9.69
C SER A 57 -39.28 -45.09 -9.81
N TRP A 58 -38.07 -45.06 -10.35
CA TRP A 58 -37.38 -43.83 -10.69
C TRP A 58 -38.06 -43.10 -11.87
N VAL A 59 -38.51 -41.87 -11.64
CA VAL A 59 -39.18 -41.01 -12.63
C VAL A 59 -38.19 -39.98 -13.15
N ARG A 60 -38.10 -39.87 -14.48
CA ARG A 60 -37.24 -38.85 -15.13
C ARG A 60 -37.81 -37.46 -14.89
N VAL A 61 -36.89 -36.50 -14.77
CA VAL A 61 -37.19 -35.06 -14.61
C VAL A 61 -36.82 -34.34 -15.89
N SER A 62 -37.73 -33.58 -16.47
CA SER A 62 -37.46 -32.66 -17.56
C SER A 62 -36.61 -31.51 -17.02
N SER A 63 -35.44 -31.30 -17.61
CA SER A 63 -34.50 -30.23 -17.24
C SER A 63 -34.29 -29.27 -18.40
N ALA A 64 -34.17 -27.99 -18.12
CA ALA A 64 -33.91 -26.98 -19.13
C ALA A 64 -32.56 -27.25 -19.82
N TRP A 65 -32.56 -27.27 -21.15
CA TRP A 65 -31.35 -27.40 -21.97
C TRP A 65 -30.54 -28.68 -21.71
N ALA A 66 -31.21 -29.79 -21.42
CA ALA A 66 -30.56 -31.08 -21.16
C ALA A 66 -29.78 -31.58 -22.38
N GLY A 67 -28.45 -31.64 -22.30
CA GLY A 67 -27.54 -32.08 -23.35
C GLY A 67 -26.48 -33.03 -22.85
N GLN A 68 -25.57 -33.45 -23.73
CA GLN A 68 -24.46 -34.34 -23.39
C GLN A 68 -23.38 -33.61 -22.62
N GLY A 69 -23.41 -33.67 -21.30
CA GLY A 69 -22.43 -33.03 -20.43
C GLY A 69 -22.64 -31.52 -20.21
N PHE A 70 -23.79 -30.96 -20.66
CA PHE A 70 -24.13 -29.55 -20.41
C PHE A 70 -25.66 -29.41 -20.20
N GLY A 71 -26.06 -28.26 -19.63
CA GLY A 71 -27.47 -27.89 -19.38
C GLY A 71 -27.77 -27.53 -17.94
N GLY A 72 -29.05 -27.26 -17.66
CA GLY A 72 -29.51 -26.94 -16.30
C GLY A 72 -29.86 -28.18 -15.50
N VAL A 73 -29.41 -28.29 -14.28
CA VAL A 73 -29.74 -29.38 -13.35
C VAL A 73 -30.34 -28.81 -12.07
N GLN A 74 -31.60 -29.13 -11.80
CA GLN A 74 -32.30 -28.73 -10.58
C GLN A 74 -33.11 -29.93 -10.08
N ILE A 75 -32.54 -30.71 -9.17
CA ILE A 75 -33.21 -31.90 -8.64
C ILE A 75 -34.39 -31.49 -7.75
N PRO A 76 -35.62 -31.99 -8.01
CA PRO A 76 -36.74 -31.83 -7.10
C PRO A 76 -36.42 -32.45 -5.73
N ARG A 77 -36.69 -31.72 -4.67
CA ARG A 77 -36.39 -32.18 -3.32
C ARG A 77 -37.52 -33.02 -2.74
N VAL A 78 -37.18 -33.84 -1.76
CA VAL A 78 -38.17 -34.56 -0.97
C VAL A 78 -39.14 -33.56 -0.34
N GLY A 79 -40.43 -33.73 -0.59
CA GLY A 79 -41.48 -32.81 -0.18
C GLY A 79 -42.01 -31.90 -1.27
N ASP A 80 -41.24 -31.64 -2.34
CA ASP A 80 -41.68 -30.81 -3.46
C ASP A 80 -42.87 -31.43 -4.18
N GLU A 81 -43.80 -30.61 -4.68
CA GLU A 81 -44.88 -31.01 -5.54
C GLU A 81 -44.45 -30.86 -6.99
N VAL A 82 -44.57 -31.97 -7.75
CA VAL A 82 -44.17 -32.05 -9.16
C VAL A 82 -45.36 -32.35 -10.04
N VAL A 83 -45.31 -31.81 -11.26
CA VAL A 83 -46.26 -32.14 -12.31
C VAL A 83 -45.74 -33.34 -13.09
N VAL A 84 -46.51 -34.40 -13.12
CA VAL A 84 -46.19 -35.66 -13.83
C VAL A 84 -47.10 -35.82 -15.03
N ASP A 85 -46.53 -35.92 -16.19
CA ASP A 85 -47.20 -36.30 -17.43
C ASP A 85 -46.85 -37.75 -17.79
N PHE A 86 -47.62 -38.38 -18.68
CA PHE A 86 -47.48 -39.78 -19.07
C PHE A 86 -47.29 -39.90 -20.57
N ILE A 87 -46.20 -40.48 -21.02
CA ILE A 87 -45.89 -40.60 -22.45
C ILE A 87 -47.00 -41.46 -23.14
N ASN A 88 -47.68 -40.83 -24.11
CA ASN A 88 -48.84 -41.39 -24.79
C ASN A 88 -50.01 -41.82 -23.85
N GLY A 89 -50.12 -41.22 -22.68
CA GLY A 89 -51.11 -41.58 -21.69
C GLY A 89 -50.85 -42.92 -20.99
N ASP A 90 -49.66 -43.48 -21.11
CA ASP A 90 -49.30 -44.77 -20.53
C ASP A 90 -48.91 -44.58 -19.07
N PRO A 91 -49.63 -45.08 -18.08
CA PRO A 91 -49.36 -44.93 -16.65
C PRO A 91 -48.03 -45.54 -16.25
N ASP A 92 -47.43 -46.45 -17.01
CA ASP A 92 -46.11 -47.02 -16.73
C ASP A 92 -44.95 -46.16 -17.26
N ARG A 93 -45.25 -45.03 -17.91
CA ARG A 93 -44.25 -44.16 -18.53
C ARG A 93 -44.33 -42.71 -18.03
N PRO A 94 -44.24 -42.47 -16.72
CA PRO A 94 -44.32 -41.15 -16.14
C PRO A 94 -43.07 -40.32 -16.48
N LEU A 95 -43.26 -38.97 -16.61
CA LEU A 95 -42.25 -37.98 -16.82
C LEU A 95 -42.62 -36.73 -16.02
N ILE A 96 -41.75 -36.26 -15.16
CA ILE A 96 -41.91 -34.97 -14.46
C ILE A 96 -41.62 -33.85 -15.44
N THR A 97 -42.60 -32.99 -15.68
CA THR A 97 -42.54 -31.87 -16.63
C THR A 97 -42.46 -30.50 -15.96
N GLY A 98 -42.77 -30.39 -14.66
CA GLY A 98 -42.75 -29.14 -13.94
C GLY A 98 -42.85 -29.31 -12.42
N ARG A 99 -42.92 -28.15 -11.74
CA ARG A 99 -43.14 -28.05 -10.30
C ARG A 99 -44.16 -26.97 -10.01
N VAL A 100 -44.84 -27.09 -8.89
CA VAL A 100 -45.81 -26.09 -8.44
C VAL A 100 -45.55 -25.75 -6.95
N TYR A 101 -45.73 -24.51 -6.61
CA TYR A 101 -45.78 -24.10 -5.20
C TYR A 101 -47.15 -24.46 -4.61
N ASN A 102 -47.13 -24.68 -3.31
CA ASN A 102 -48.35 -24.93 -2.53
C ASN A 102 -48.18 -24.36 -1.11
N GLU A 103 -49.20 -24.51 -0.27
CA GLU A 103 -49.19 -23.99 1.12
C GLU A 103 -48.02 -24.55 1.97
N ALA A 104 -47.60 -25.79 1.72
CA ALA A 104 -46.45 -26.41 2.43
C ALA A 104 -45.10 -26.02 1.80
N SER A 105 -45.08 -25.51 0.59
CA SER A 105 -43.87 -25.14 -0.16
C SER A 105 -44.11 -23.81 -0.90
N MET A 106 -43.98 -22.71 -0.17
CA MET A 106 -44.22 -21.36 -0.67
C MET A 106 -43.05 -20.84 -1.51
N PRO A 107 -43.28 -19.87 -2.42
CA PRO A 107 -42.25 -19.19 -3.17
C PRO A 107 -41.19 -18.55 -2.25
N PRO A 108 -39.93 -18.37 -2.73
CA PRO A 108 -38.84 -17.83 -1.90
C PRO A 108 -39.04 -16.37 -1.51
N TRP A 109 -39.84 -15.61 -2.23
CA TRP A 109 -40.18 -14.21 -1.95
C TRP A 109 -41.67 -14.04 -1.68
N ALA A 110 -42.01 -13.12 -0.80
CA ALA A 110 -43.39 -12.92 -0.32
C ALA A 110 -44.29 -12.35 -1.43
N LEU A 111 -45.06 -13.18 -2.06
CA LEU A 111 -46.07 -12.77 -3.02
C LEU A 111 -47.38 -12.36 -2.31
N PRO A 112 -48.16 -11.38 -2.84
CA PRO A 112 -47.90 -10.63 -4.08
C PRO A 112 -46.97 -9.42 -3.93
N ALA A 113 -46.46 -9.12 -2.75
CA ALA A 113 -45.67 -7.90 -2.49
C ALA A 113 -44.37 -7.85 -3.32
N ALA A 114 -43.73 -8.98 -3.55
CA ALA A 114 -42.50 -9.11 -4.32
C ALA A 114 -42.76 -9.58 -5.77
N ALA A 115 -43.87 -9.18 -6.38
CA ALA A 115 -44.22 -9.62 -7.73
C ALA A 115 -43.26 -9.13 -8.83
N THR A 116 -42.49 -8.08 -8.56
CA THR A 116 -41.45 -7.56 -9.47
C THR A 116 -40.11 -8.29 -9.33
N GLN A 117 -39.96 -9.19 -8.35
CA GLN A 117 -38.75 -9.98 -8.16
C GLN A 117 -38.79 -11.27 -8.95
N MET A 118 -37.67 -11.57 -9.61
CA MET A 118 -37.47 -12.87 -10.28
C MET A 118 -36.05 -13.40 -9.97
N GLY A 119 -35.86 -14.72 -10.07
CA GLY A 119 -34.53 -15.30 -9.90
C GLY A 119 -34.54 -16.70 -9.32
N PHE A 120 -33.41 -17.09 -8.78
CA PHE A 120 -33.18 -18.39 -8.17
C PHE A 120 -32.68 -18.21 -6.74
N LEU A 121 -33.24 -18.93 -5.81
CA LEU A 121 -32.76 -19.07 -4.45
C LEU A 121 -32.59 -20.56 -4.15
N SER A 122 -31.40 -21.00 -3.88
CA SER A 122 -31.10 -22.38 -3.48
C SER A 122 -31.33 -22.58 -1.97
N ARG A 123 -31.07 -23.75 -1.48
CA ARG A 123 -31.10 -24.07 -0.06
C ARG A 123 -29.95 -25.03 0.24
N SER A 124 -29.12 -24.71 1.22
CA SER A 124 -28.05 -25.63 1.64
C SER A 124 -28.66 -26.95 2.14
N LYS A 125 -28.09 -28.08 1.71
CA LYS A 125 -28.44 -29.37 2.27
C LYS A 125 -27.95 -29.42 3.72
N ASP A 126 -28.76 -29.86 4.64
CA ASP A 126 -28.49 -30.00 6.06
C ASP A 126 -28.09 -28.67 6.76
N GLY A 127 -28.35 -27.53 6.12
CA GLY A 127 -28.17 -26.19 6.67
C GLY A 127 -29.42 -25.61 7.32
N SER A 128 -29.32 -24.38 7.83
CA SER A 128 -30.50 -23.65 8.32
C SER A 128 -31.39 -23.21 7.17
N PRO A 129 -32.67 -22.85 7.41
CA PRO A 129 -33.55 -22.29 6.41
C PRO A 129 -33.04 -21.03 5.70
N ASP A 130 -32.09 -20.29 6.31
CA ASP A 130 -31.53 -19.05 5.79
C ASP A 130 -30.31 -19.27 4.92
N ASN A 131 -29.68 -20.47 4.97
CA ASN A 131 -28.49 -20.77 4.18
C ASN A 131 -28.83 -21.02 2.72
N ALA A 132 -28.42 -20.13 1.82
CA ALA A 132 -28.78 -20.18 0.41
C ALA A 132 -27.74 -19.50 -0.49
N ASN A 133 -27.63 -19.94 -1.74
CA ASN A 133 -27.06 -19.16 -2.83
C ASN A 133 -28.19 -18.56 -3.65
N ALA A 134 -28.01 -17.35 -4.18
CA ALA A 134 -29.08 -16.68 -4.91
C ALA A 134 -28.56 -15.85 -6.10
N LEU A 135 -29.41 -15.75 -7.10
CA LEU A 135 -29.38 -14.73 -8.14
C LEU A 135 -30.80 -14.15 -8.24
N ARG A 136 -30.96 -12.87 -7.91
CA ARG A 136 -32.26 -12.19 -7.93
C ARG A 136 -32.18 -10.91 -8.76
N PHE A 137 -33.23 -10.64 -9.48
CA PHE A 137 -33.48 -9.39 -10.17
C PHE A 137 -34.68 -8.72 -9.50
N GLU A 138 -34.59 -7.41 -9.27
CA GLU A 138 -35.72 -6.55 -8.89
C GLU A 138 -35.96 -5.59 -10.06
N ASP A 139 -37.15 -5.62 -10.61
CA ASP A 139 -37.55 -4.86 -11.80
C ASP A 139 -38.52 -3.70 -11.47
N LYS A 140 -38.67 -3.34 -10.20
CA LYS A 140 -39.46 -2.18 -9.81
C LYS A 140 -38.75 -0.89 -10.20
N ALA A 141 -39.42 -0.04 -11.00
CA ALA A 141 -38.86 1.20 -11.51
C ALA A 141 -38.32 2.11 -10.38
N GLY A 142 -37.03 2.48 -10.46
CA GLY A 142 -36.28 3.26 -9.46
C GLY A 142 -35.73 2.47 -8.28
N GLU A 143 -35.97 1.14 -8.24
CA GLU A 143 -35.45 0.23 -7.23
C GLU A 143 -34.75 -0.98 -7.89
N GLU A 144 -34.46 -0.92 -9.19
CA GLU A 144 -33.87 -2.02 -9.96
C GLU A 144 -32.57 -2.51 -9.34
N GLN A 145 -32.44 -3.83 -9.21
CA GLN A 145 -31.27 -4.44 -8.60
C GLN A 145 -30.97 -5.82 -9.21
N VAL A 146 -29.70 -6.12 -9.42
CA VAL A 146 -29.20 -7.48 -9.56
C VAL A 146 -28.45 -7.85 -8.28
N TRP A 147 -28.92 -8.88 -7.58
CA TRP A 147 -28.34 -9.37 -6.36
C TRP A 147 -27.79 -10.79 -6.55
N LEU A 148 -26.46 -10.93 -6.40
CA LEU A 148 -25.76 -12.21 -6.42
C LEU A 148 -25.24 -12.51 -5.01
N HIS A 149 -25.62 -13.66 -4.46
CA HIS A 149 -25.25 -14.08 -3.12
C HIS A 149 -24.67 -15.51 -3.14
N ALA A 150 -23.52 -15.67 -2.52
CA ALA A 150 -22.90 -16.96 -2.25
C ALA A 150 -22.85 -17.18 -0.73
N GLU A 151 -23.42 -18.27 -0.26
CA GLU A 151 -23.46 -18.63 1.17
C GLU A 151 -22.06 -18.82 1.78
N LYS A 152 -21.12 -19.30 0.99
CA LYS A 152 -19.75 -19.55 1.46
C LYS A 152 -18.69 -19.01 0.52
N ASN A 153 -18.51 -19.63 -0.63
CA ASN A 153 -17.46 -19.26 -1.57
C ASN A 153 -18.08 -18.86 -2.90
N MET A 154 -17.47 -17.89 -3.56
CA MET A 154 -17.76 -17.52 -4.93
C MET A 154 -16.46 -17.54 -5.73
N ASP A 155 -16.41 -18.35 -6.78
CA ASP A 155 -15.30 -18.44 -7.71
C ASP A 155 -15.77 -17.88 -9.06
N THR A 156 -14.99 -16.98 -9.63
CA THR A 156 -15.21 -16.40 -10.95
C THR A 156 -13.98 -16.64 -11.80
N GLU A 157 -14.15 -17.30 -12.94
CA GLU A 157 -13.09 -17.61 -13.90
C GLU A 157 -13.48 -17.04 -15.27
N ILE A 158 -12.57 -16.31 -15.89
CA ILE A 158 -12.78 -15.64 -17.18
C ILE A 158 -11.58 -15.94 -18.06
N GLU A 159 -11.83 -16.67 -19.15
CA GLU A 159 -10.79 -17.19 -20.04
C GLU A 159 -10.09 -16.11 -20.87
N ASN A 160 -10.68 -14.96 -21.07
CA ASN A 160 -10.12 -13.89 -21.90
C ASN A 160 -10.20 -12.53 -21.17
N ASP A 161 -11.16 -11.71 -21.47
CA ASP A 161 -11.24 -10.33 -21.00
C ASP A 161 -12.42 -10.12 -20.04
N GLU A 162 -12.20 -9.34 -18.99
CA GLU A 162 -13.25 -8.81 -18.12
C GLU A 162 -13.32 -7.28 -18.27
N THR A 163 -14.54 -6.76 -18.49
CA THR A 163 -14.79 -5.32 -18.45
C THR A 163 -15.79 -5.01 -17.34
N HIS A 164 -15.47 -4.06 -16.49
CA HIS A 164 -16.35 -3.61 -15.41
C HIS A 164 -16.57 -2.09 -15.50
N SER A 165 -17.81 -1.67 -15.77
CA SER A 165 -18.20 -0.27 -15.83
C SER A 165 -19.26 0.04 -14.78
N VAL A 166 -19.02 1.06 -13.94
CA VAL A 166 -19.93 1.50 -12.89
C VAL A 166 -20.22 2.98 -13.09
N GLY A 167 -21.47 3.32 -13.34
CA GLY A 167 -21.89 4.69 -13.68
C GLY A 167 -21.85 5.69 -12.51
N SER A 168 -21.81 5.20 -11.26
CA SER A 168 -21.74 6.05 -10.06
C SER A 168 -20.72 5.48 -9.07
N ASN A 169 -21.12 4.94 -7.97
CA ASN A 169 -20.23 4.54 -6.87
C ASN A 169 -19.95 3.03 -6.88
N ARG A 170 -18.72 2.65 -6.55
CA ARG A 170 -18.32 1.28 -6.26
C ARG A 170 -17.78 1.19 -4.84
N THR A 171 -18.34 0.28 -4.05
CA THR A 171 -17.83 -0.04 -2.70
C THR A 171 -17.34 -1.48 -2.67
N LYS A 172 -16.14 -1.71 -2.11
CA LYS A 172 -15.59 -3.04 -1.89
C LYS A 172 -15.17 -3.17 -0.42
N THR A 173 -15.68 -4.18 0.26
CA THR A 173 -15.33 -4.48 1.66
C THR A 173 -14.80 -5.90 1.75
N ILE A 174 -13.59 -6.07 2.29
CA ILE A 174 -12.95 -7.38 2.50
C ILE A 174 -12.77 -7.57 4.01
N GLY A 175 -13.39 -8.62 4.55
CA GLY A 175 -13.34 -8.90 5.99
C GLY A 175 -12.01 -9.47 6.50
N ALA A 176 -11.14 -9.95 5.61
CA ALA A 176 -9.84 -10.51 5.97
C ALA A 176 -8.77 -10.02 4.98
N ASN A 177 -8.27 -10.89 4.10
CA ASN A 177 -7.15 -10.58 3.22
C ASN A 177 -7.59 -10.37 1.78
N GLU A 178 -6.93 -9.46 1.08
CA GLU A 178 -7.01 -9.30 -0.37
C GLU A 178 -5.64 -9.52 -1.00
N THR A 179 -5.57 -10.30 -2.07
CA THR A 179 -4.36 -10.49 -2.88
C THR A 179 -4.67 -10.16 -4.33
N THR A 180 -3.90 -9.26 -4.91
CA THR A 180 -4.01 -8.90 -6.33
C THR A 180 -2.68 -9.18 -7.04
N THR A 181 -2.70 -9.97 -8.12
CA THR A 181 -1.53 -10.24 -8.95
C THR A 181 -1.80 -9.80 -10.38
N VAL A 182 -0.98 -8.87 -10.90
CA VAL A 182 -1.03 -8.42 -12.29
C VAL A 182 0.28 -8.81 -12.97
N LYS A 183 0.22 -9.72 -13.93
CA LYS A 183 1.43 -10.26 -14.60
C LYS A 183 2.09 -9.30 -15.60
N LYS A 184 1.42 -8.24 -16.00
CA LYS A 184 1.95 -7.23 -16.94
C LYS A 184 1.80 -5.83 -16.35
N ASN A 185 0.99 -4.98 -16.93
CA ASN A 185 0.85 -3.59 -16.55
C ASN A 185 -0.42 -3.36 -15.74
N ARG A 186 -0.33 -2.53 -14.73
CA ARG A 186 -1.47 -1.93 -14.04
C ARG A 186 -1.44 -0.42 -14.26
N THR A 187 -2.56 0.13 -14.71
CA THR A 187 -2.75 1.58 -14.82
C THR A 187 -3.92 1.97 -13.91
N GLU A 188 -3.72 2.99 -13.12
CA GLU A 188 -4.74 3.55 -12.23
C GLU A 188 -4.79 5.07 -12.40
N THR A 189 -5.98 5.63 -12.56
CA THR A 189 -6.19 7.07 -12.68
C THR A 189 -7.30 7.49 -11.72
N VAL A 190 -6.97 8.35 -10.77
CA VAL A 190 -7.91 9.01 -9.87
C VAL A 190 -7.97 10.48 -10.24
N VAL A 191 -9.14 10.95 -10.69
CA VAL A 191 -9.28 12.31 -11.23
C VAL A 191 -9.27 13.37 -10.11
N GLU A 192 -9.81 13.05 -8.93
CA GLU A 192 -9.89 13.99 -7.81
C GLU A 192 -8.92 13.59 -6.68
N ASN A 193 -9.37 12.87 -5.69
CA ASN A 193 -8.59 12.59 -4.49
C ASN A 193 -8.42 11.11 -4.27
N GLU A 194 -7.23 10.70 -3.87
CA GLU A 194 -6.94 9.37 -3.35
C GLU A 194 -6.53 9.46 -1.89
N THR A 195 -7.08 8.57 -1.06
CA THR A 195 -6.69 8.43 0.35
C THR A 195 -6.30 7.00 0.65
N ILE A 196 -5.07 6.80 1.12
CA ILE A 196 -4.56 5.50 1.52
C ILE A 196 -4.25 5.53 3.02
N THR A 197 -4.88 4.66 3.80
CA THR A 197 -4.60 4.51 5.23
C THR A 197 -4.13 3.09 5.52
N VAL A 198 -2.94 2.94 6.08
CA VAL A 198 -2.36 1.66 6.49
C VAL A 198 -2.03 1.73 7.97
N HIS A 199 -2.75 0.96 8.80
CA HIS A 199 -2.59 1.02 10.25
C HIS A 199 -1.34 0.30 10.79
N GLN A 200 -0.70 -0.53 10.00
CA GLN A 200 0.51 -1.24 10.41
C GLN A 200 1.65 -0.96 9.42
N ASN A 201 2.12 -1.95 8.69
CA ASN A 201 3.28 -1.84 7.82
C ASN A 201 2.86 -1.68 6.36
N ARG A 202 3.51 -0.78 5.64
CA ARG A 202 3.50 -0.71 4.18
C ARG A 202 4.90 -1.02 3.66
N THR A 203 5.00 -1.98 2.76
CA THR A 203 6.23 -2.29 2.04
C THR A 203 6.01 -2.05 0.56
N GLU A 204 6.94 -1.33 -0.06
CA GLU A 204 6.94 -1.06 -1.49
C GLU A 204 8.31 -1.41 -2.06
N THR A 205 8.35 -2.13 -3.17
CA THR A 205 9.59 -2.50 -3.88
C THR A 205 9.42 -2.20 -5.36
N VAL A 206 10.32 -1.41 -5.90
CA VAL A 206 10.39 -1.08 -7.33
C VAL A 206 11.75 -1.54 -7.85
N ASP A 207 11.77 -2.61 -8.65
CA ASP A 207 13.02 -3.16 -9.21
C ASP A 207 13.62 -2.29 -10.34
N GLY A 208 12.81 -1.42 -10.91
CA GLY A 208 13.21 -0.48 -11.97
C GLY A 208 13.27 0.97 -11.47
N ASN A 209 12.79 1.88 -12.27
CA ASN A 209 12.76 3.31 -11.95
C ASN A 209 11.43 3.71 -11.30
N GLU A 210 11.49 4.53 -10.29
CA GLU A 210 10.35 5.24 -9.72
C GLU A 210 10.43 6.73 -10.11
N THR A 211 9.30 7.30 -10.51
CA THR A 211 9.16 8.74 -10.78
C THR A 211 7.98 9.29 -10.01
N ILE A 212 8.22 10.29 -9.17
CA ILE A 212 7.19 11.00 -8.41
C ILE A 212 7.19 12.46 -8.85
N THR A 213 6.06 12.96 -9.34
CA THR A 213 5.86 14.36 -9.69
C THR A 213 4.74 14.97 -8.86
N ILE A 214 5.04 16.02 -8.11
CA ILE A 214 4.09 16.77 -7.28
C ILE A 214 4.04 18.20 -7.78
N HIS A 215 2.92 18.62 -8.32
CA HIS A 215 2.76 19.98 -8.88
C HIS A 215 2.47 21.07 -7.83
N SER A 216 2.15 20.68 -6.60
CA SER A 216 1.90 21.60 -5.48
C SER A 216 2.80 21.26 -4.29
N ASN A 217 2.28 20.99 -3.14
CA ASN A 217 3.05 20.77 -1.93
C ASN A 217 3.17 19.27 -1.59
N ARG A 218 4.36 18.86 -1.14
CA ARG A 218 4.58 17.57 -0.47
C ARG A 218 4.88 17.83 1.00
N THR A 219 4.16 17.16 1.88
CA THR A 219 4.44 17.12 3.31
C THR A 219 4.75 15.69 3.70
N GLU A 220 5.84 15.50 4.41
CA GLU A 220 6.26 14.20 4.93
C GLU A 220 6.58 14.33 6.41
N THR A 221 6.07 13.43 7.23
CA THR A 221 6.31 13.37 8.67
C THR A 221 6.72 11.96 9.06
N VAL A 222 7.88 11.82 9.69
CA VAL A 222 8.38 10.55 10.22
C VAL A 222 8.62 10.75 11.72
N ASP A 223 7.80 10.11 12.54
CA ASP A 223 7.82 10.30 14.00
C ASP A 223 9.05 9.68 14.67
N GLN A 224 9.71 8.74 14.06
CA GLN A 224 10.86 8.05 14.64
C GLN A 224 12.11 8.21 13.77
N ASN A 225 12.44 7.25 12.94
CA ASN A 225 13.68 7.23 12.17
C ASN A 225 13.41 7.21 10.67
N GLU A 226 14.18 7.97 9.93
CA GLU A 226 14.30 7.88 8.47
C GLU A 226 15.72 7.42 8.13
N ASP A 227 15.86 6.41 7.28
CA ASP A 227 17.14 5.91 6.77
C ASP A 227 17.14 5.97 5.24
N VAL A 228 17.92 6.89 4.68
CA VAL A 228 18.03 7.09 3.23
C VAL A 228 19.39 6.62 2.75
N ARG A 229 19.43 5.65 1.82
CA ARG A 229 20.64 5.10 1.21
C ARG A 229 20.66 5.29 -0.28
N ILE A 230 21.64 6.03 -0.78
CA ILE A 230 21.83 6.29 -2.21
C ILE A 230 23.11 5.60 -2.67
N GLY A 231 23.01 4.63 -3.56
CA GLY A 231 24.15 3.84 -4.03
C GLY A 231 25.10 4.59 -4.98
N GLN A 232 24.65 5.64 -5.63
CA GLN A 232 25.46 6.42 -6.57
C GLN A 232 25.38 7.93 -6.28
N ASN A 233 24.56 8.67 -7.00
CA ASN A 233 24.50 10.13 -6.93
C ASN A 233 23.16 10.60 -6.35
N GLN A 234 23.22 11.61 -5.53
CA GLN A 234 22.05 12.39 -5.11
C GLN A 234 22.21 13.83 -5.58
N SER A 235 21.17 14.37 -6.21
CA SER A 235 21.11 15.80 -6.57
C SER A 235 19.86 16.42 -5.92
N VAL A 236 20.05 17.54 -5.25
CA VAL A 236 18.96 18.32 -4.64
C VAL A 236 19.05 19.75 -5.15
N THR A 237 18.00 20.23 -5.81
CA THR A 237 17.87 21.60 -6.29
C THR A 237 16.73 22.30 -5.58
N VAL A 238 16.99 23.41 -4.91
CA VAL A 238 16.00 24.22 -4.21
C VAL A 238 16.04 25.64 -4.77
N ASN A 239 15.02 26.06 -5.49
CA ASN A 239 14.96 27.41 -6.08
C ASN A 239 14.60 28.49 -5.06
N GLY A 240 14.08 28.14 -3.91
CA GLY A 240 13.76 29.03 -2.80
C GLY A 240 14.68 28.83 -1.61
N ALA A 241 14.16 28.91 -0.42
CA ALA A 241 14.90 28.70 0.83
C ALA A 241 14.93 27.22 1.24
N GLN A 242 16.08 26.77 1.73
CA GLN A 242 16.23 25.49 2.41
C GLN A 242 16.57 25.73 3.88
N THR A 243 15.84 25.09 4.79
CA THR A 243 16.11 25.13 6.23
C THR A 243 16.38 23.72 6.74
N LEU A 244 17.50 23.56 7.45
CA LEU A 244 17.83 22.33 8.16
C LEU A 244 17.95 22.66 9.66
N ARG A 245 17.14 22.00 10.48
CA ARG A 245 17.22 22.09 11.94
C ARG A 245 17.55 20.70 12.52
N VAL A 246 18.58 20.64 13.32
CA VAL A 246 19.02 19.43 14.03
C VAL A 246 19.17 19.77 15.50
N ASP A 247 18.31 19.23 16.34
CA ASP A 247 18.29 19.59 17.78
C ASP A 247 19.41 18.93 18.62
N LYS A 248 20.06 17.89 18.10
CA LYS A 248 21.13 17.18 18.80
C LYS A 248 22.45 17.27 18.03
N THR A 249 22.72 16.33 17.15
CA THR A 249 24.03 16.19 16.49
C THR A 249 23.84 16.05 14.98
N LYS A 250 24.55 16.86 14.20
CA LYS A 250 24.79 16.68 12.78
C LYS A 250 26.20 16.15 12.57
N THR A 251 26.36 15.00 11.94
CA THR A 251 27.65 14.47 11.49
C THR A 251 27.66 14.43 9.97
N GLU A 252 28.75 14.93 9.39
CA GLU A 252 28.97 14.90 7.95
C GLU A 252 30.38 14.37 7.67
N THR A 253 30.48 13.34 6.84
CA THR A 253 31.74 12.71 6.43
C THR A 253 31.84 12.71 4.92
N ILE A 254 32.85 13.39 4.39
CA ILE A 254 33.08 13.52 2.94
C ILE A 254 34.47 12.99 2.64
N ALA A 255 34.55 11.91 1.87
CA ALA A 255 35.82 11.19 1.66
C ALA A 255 36.82 11.95 0.75
N LEU A 256 36.34 12.71 -0.22
CA LEU A 256 37.20 13.36 -1.22
C LEU A 256 37.18 14.88 -1.14
N ALA A 257 36.06 15.52 -1.37
CA ALA A 257 36.02 17.00 -1.43
C ALA A 257 34.64 17.53 -1.00
N SER A 258 34.67 18.65 -0.26
CA SER A 258 33.50 19.48 0.03
C SER A 258 33.72 20.86 -0.58
N MET A 259 32.70 21.38 -1.29
CA MET A 259 32.76 22.73 -1.86
C MET A 259 31.52 23.51 -1.41
N LEU A 260 31.74 24.70 -0.88
CA LEU A 260 30.67 25.62 -0.51
C LEU A 260 30.86 26.97 -1.24
N ASN A 261 29.95 27.31 -2.12
CA ASN A 261 29.92 28.58 -2.81
C ASN A 261 28.76 29.43 -2.28
N VAL A 262 29.03 30.57 -1.71
CA VAL A 262 28.05 31.50 -1.14
C VAL A 262 28.17 32.85 -1.83
N GLY A 263 27.09 33.27 -2.51
CA GLY A 263 27.12 34.50 -3.33
C GLY A 263 27.16 35.80 -2.57
N LEU A 264 26.62 35.88 -1.35
CA LEU A 264 26.56 37.13 -0.57
C LEU A 264 27.18 37.01 0.83
N ALA A 265 26.67 36.17 1.68
CA ALA A 265 27.09 36.08 3.06
C ALA A 265 27.00 34.68 3.62
N GLN A 266 27.98 34.30 4.41
CA GLN A 266 27.98 33.13 5.27
C GLN A 266 28.16 33.54 6.72
N ASN A 267 27.30 33.08 7.62
CA ASN A 267 27.42 33.30 9.04
C ASN A 267 27.56 31.97 9.78
N THR A 268 28.51 31.87 10.71
CA THR A 268 28.74 30.69 11.55
C THR A 268 28.81 31.13 13.01
N ASN A 269 27.78 30.75 13.80
CA ASN A 269 27.69 31.01 15.23
C ASN A 269 27.91 29.71 16.01
N ILE A 270 28.93 29.69 16.89
CA ILE A 270 29.27 28.50 17.69
C ILE A 270 29.35 28.93 19.15
N GLY A 271 28.46 28.36 20.00
CA GLY A 271 28.34 28.77 21.39
C GLY A 271 29.48 28.32 22.32
N ALA A 272 30.23 27.30 21.96
CA ALA A 272 31.25 26.73 22.86
C ALA A 272 32.62 26.63 22.19
N ALA A 273 32.83 25.80 21.19
CA ALA A 273 34.15 25.59 20.59
C ALA A 273 34.05 25.35 19.07
N TYR A 274 34.98 25.94 18.35
CA TYR A 274 35.23 25.64 16.94
C TYR A 274 36.65 25.07 16.80
N VAL A 275 36.78 23.89 16.25
CA VAL A 275 38.06 23.23 16.02
C VAL A 275 38.20 22.93 14.53
N LEU A 276 39.28 23.39 13.92
CA LEU A 276 39.66 23.14 12.55
C LEU A 276 41.02 22.45 12.51
N ASN A 277 41.08 21.20 12.05
CA ASN A 277 42.31 20.45 11.83
C ASN A 277 42.54 20.29 10.32
N VAL A 278 43.61 20.80 9.80
CA VAL A 278 44.00 20.75 8.39
C VAL A 278 45.34 20.05 8.25
N GLY A 279 45.39 18.88 7.61
CA GLY A 279 46.57 18.04 7.53
C GLY A 279 47.66 18.57 6.60
N ALA A 280 47.33 19.38 5.61
CA ALA A 280 48.32 19.84 4.63
C ALA A 280 48.39 21.36 4.48
N GLY A 281 47.35 22.02 4.10
CA GLY A 281 47.41 23.47 3.90
C GLY A 281 46.07 24.14 4.15
N TRP A 282 46.09 25.33 4.74
CA TRP A 282 44.94 26.20 4.87
C TRP A 282 45.28 27.57 4.27
N MET A 283 44.42 28.06 3.37
CA MET A 283 44.56 29.35 2.72
C MET A 283 43.29 30.19 2.92
N THR A 284 43.46 31.45 3.31
CA THR A 284 42.38 32.42 3.39
C THR A 284 42.72 33.64 2.56
N ASN A 285 41.96 33.96 1.54
CA ASN A 285 42.08 35.18 0.74
C ASN A 285 40.89 36.08 1.02
N VAL A 286 41.13 37.29 1.48
CA VAL A 286 40.11 38.29 1.82
C VAL A 286 40.36 39.55 1.01
N GLY A 287 39.43 39.95 0.17
CA GLY A 287 39.59 41.08 -0.74
C GLY A 287 39.55 42.47 -0.09
N ALA A 288 38.91 42.58 1.07
CA ALA A 288 38.77 43.88 1.73
C ALA A 288 39.28 43.89 3.20
N MET A 289 38.67 43.16 4.09
CA MET A 289 38.99 43.23 5.51
C MET A 289 38.85 41.85 6.20
N GLN A 290 39.85 41.51 7.01
CA GLN A 290 39.82 40.38 7.93
C GLN A 290 40.04 40.88 9.35
N MET A 291 39.19 40.46 10.29
CA MET A 291 39.28 40.85 11.71
C MET A 291 39.21 39.62 12.61
N HIS A 292 40.09 39.57 13.61
CA HIS A 292 40.10 38.56 14.67
C HIS A 292 39.98 39.23 16.02
N ASN A 293 38.85 39.13 16.70
CA ASN A 293 38.64 39.62 18.06
C ASN A 293 38.65 38.45 19.03
N VAL A 294 39.58 38.44 19.95
CA VAL A 294 39.76 37.37 20.96
C VAL A 294 39.82 37.99 22.34
N ALA A 295 38.89 37.64 23.22
CA ALA A 295 38.77 38.26 24.55
C ALA A 295 39.91 37.89 25.51
N LEU A 296 40.47 36.69 25.42
CA LEU A 296 41.48 36.25 26.41
C LEU A 296 42.86 36.02 25.80
N LYS A 297 42.98 35.14 24.81
CA LYS A 297 44.29 34.78 24.27
C LYS A 297 44.23 34.46 22.79
N TYR A 298 45.02 35.08 21.97
CA TYR A 298 45.33 34.71 20.59
C TYR A 298 46.75 34.19 20.50
N SER A 299 46.97 33.00 19.96
CA SER A 299 48.30 32.39 19.86
C SER A 299 48.55 31.88 18.45
N VAL A 300 49.63 32.23 17.85
CA VAL A 300 50.11 31.73 16.55
C VAL A 300 51.44 31.05 16.77
N ASN A 301 51.53 29.75 16.44
CA ASN A 301 52.76 28.97 16.51
C ASN A 301 53.10 28.42 15.14
N SER A 302 54.31 28.70 14.65
CA SER A 302 54.83 28.14 13.41
C SER A 302 56.04 27.29 13.69
N GLY A 303 56.11 26.06 13.16
CA GLY A 303 57.25 25.16 13.38
C GLY A 303 58.54 25.56 12.66
N LYS A 304 58.45 26.41 11.64
CA LYS A 304 59.59 26.92 10.88
C LYS A 304 59.52 28.42 10.67
N ASP A 305 58.70 28.87 9.76
CA ASP A 305 58.71 30.30 9.36
C ASP A 305 57.37 30.95 9.65
N LEU A 306 57.38 32.14 10.19
CA LEU A 306 56.21 33.01 10.30
C LEU A 306 56.58 34.33 9.62
N SER A 307 55.87 34.70 8.59
CA SER A 307 56.03 35.96 7.87
C SER A 307 54.77 36.81 8.04
N LEU A 308 54.95 38.03 8.53
CA LEU A 308 53.94 39.07 8.64
C LEU A 308 54.37 40.25 7.84
N SER A 309 53.67 40.71 6.85
CA SER A 309 54.01 41.89 6.06
C SER A 309 52.79 42.77 5.84
N ALA A 310 53.00 44.09 5.87
CA ALA A 310 51.96 45.05 5.54
C ALA A 310 52.50 45.98 4.45
N GLY A 311 51.63 46.37 3.49
CA GLY A 311 52.02 47.28 2.40
C GLY A 311 52.30 48.72 2.87
N THR A 312 51.69 49.15 3.97
CA THR A 312 51.83 50.50 4.49
C THR A 312 52.19 50.49 5.97
N THR A 313 51.38 49.97 6.85
CA THR A 313 51.58 50.07 8.30
C THR A 313 51.32 48.73 9.00
N ALA A 314 52.17 48.36 9.94
CA ALA A 314 51.94 47.26 10.87
C ALA A 314 52.03 47.77 12.29
N ASP A 315 50.96 47.79 13.07
CA ASP A 315 50.86 48.26 14.41
C ASP A 315 50.83 47.08 15.39
N PHE A 316 51.76 47.13 16.38
CA PHE A 316 51.75 46.17 17.49
C PHE A 316 51.62 46.97 18.77
N SER A 317 50.55 46.77 19.52
CA SER A 317 50.34 47.45 20.79
C SER A 317 49.99 46.48 21.91
N ALA A 318 50.46 46.76 23.11
CA ALA A 318 50.04 46.04 24.32
C ALA A 318 49.93 47.02 25.46
N GLU A 319 49.03 46.80 26.40
CA GLU A 319 48.90 47.67 27.59
C GLU A 319 50.11 47.53 28.51
N ASP A 320 50.53 46.29 28.79
CA ASP A 320 51.60 46.05 29.77
C ASP A 320 52.97 45.86 29.13
N LYS A 321 53.09 45.00 28.11
CA LYS A 321 54.38 44.58 27.62
C LYS A 321 54.41 44.02 26.23
N ILE A 322 55.37 44.40 25.40
CA ILE A 322 55.73 43.75 24.14
C ILE A 322 57.13 43.14 24.29
N THR A 323 57.26 41.86 23.96
CA THR A 323 58.55 41.15 23.98
C THR A 323 58.85 40.51 22.66
N LEU A 324 59.98 40.75 22.04
CA LEU A 324 60.53 40.10 20.88
C LEU A 324 61.81 39.35 21.28
N VAL A 325 61.86 38.06 21.07
CA VAL A 325 62.98 37.19 21.46
C VAL A 325 63.49 36.42 20.25
N CYS A 326 64.80 36.41 20.05
CA CYS A 326 65.48 35.61 19.05
C CYS A 326 66.80 35.07 19.67
N GLY A 327 66.79 33.77 20.03
CA GLY A 327 67.88 33.14 20.75
C GLY A 327 68.27 33.93 22.04
N GLU A 328 69.49 34.41 22.13
CA GLU A 328 69.96 35.19 23.29
C GLU A 328 69.66 36.71 23.18
N SER A 329 69.01 37.14 22.09
CA SER A 329 68.69 38.55 21.87
C SER A 329 67.24 38.86 22.19
N MET A 330 66.98 39.97 22.84
CA MET A 330 65.65 40.36 23.31
C MET A 330 65.39 41.85 23.16
N ILE A 331 64.21 42.24 22.74
CA ILE A 331 63.68 43.60 22.81
C ILE A 331 62.43 43.57 23.68
N VAL A 332 62.39 44.43 24.69
CA VAL A 332 61.24 44.58 25.60
C VAL A 332 60.77 46.01 25.61
N LEU A 333 59.49 46.26 25.40
CA LEU A 333 58.82 47.54 25.64
C LEU A 333 57.91 47.36 26.85
N GLU A 334 58.04 48.25 27.85
CA GLU A 334 57.24 48.16 29.07
C GLU A 334 56.35 49.41 29.25
N GLN A 335 55.23 49.24 29.94
CA GLN A 335 54.23 50.28 30.19
C GLN A 335 54.82 51.51 30.83
N ASN A 336 55.87 51.37 31.71
CA ASN A 336 56.57 52.47 32.38
C ASN A 336 57.43 53.30 31.44
N GLY A 337 57.42 53.05 30.14
CA GLY A 337 58.24 53.76 29.15
C GLY A 337 59.64 53.19 28.98
N THR A 338 59.99 52.08 29.64
CA THR A 338 61.32 51.46 29.50
C THR A 338 61.40 50.63 28.21
N ILE A 339 62.47 50.82 27.44
CA ILE A 339 62.88 50.00 26.32
C ILE A 339 64.16 49.28 26.67
N THR A 340 64.13 47.98 26.77
CA THR A 340 65.30 47.14 27.04
C THR A 340 65.76 46.43 25.79
N LEU A 341 66.98 46.61 25.38
CA LEU A 341 67.71 45.86 24.37
C LEU A 341 68.75 44.99 25.04
N SER A 342 68.63 43.70 24.97
CA SER A 342 69.59 42.76 25.57
C SER A 342 70.08 41.79 24.51
N ALA A 343 71.42 41.72 24.36
CA ALA A 343 72.11 40.83 23.44
C ALA A 343 73.55 40.70 23.78
N ASN A 344 74.25 39.64 23.35
CA ASN A 344 75.71 39.52 23.50
C ASN A 344 76.45 40.62 22.73
N LYS A 345 75.88 41.16 21.69
CA LYS A 345 76.43 42.29 20.92
C LYS A 345 75.31 43.12 20.29
N ILE A 346 75.23 44.38 20.60
CA ILE A 346 74.34 45.35 19.97
C ILE A 346 75.16 46.18 18.97
N LYS A 347 74.75 46.12 17.68
CA LYS A 347 75.32 46.88 16.60
C LYS A 347 74.34 47.91 16.09
N MET A 348 74.56 49.18 16.30
CA MET A 348 73.76 50.25 15.70
C MET A 348 74.52 50.84 14.51
N VAL A 349 73.92 50.91 13.38
CA VAL A 349 74.56 51.47 12.15
C VAL A 349 73.59 52.44 11.53
N GLY A 350 73.92 53.67 11.43
CA GLY A 350 73.23 54.72 10.71
C GLY A 350 73.99 55.12 9.45
N GLU A 351 73.38 55.31 8.33
CA GLU A 351 74.04 55.74 7.10
C GLU A 351 74.51 57.23 7.18
N LYS A 352 73.80 58.05 7.94
CA LYS A 352 74.11 59.47 8.09
C LYS A 352 74.43 59.87 9.53
N VAL A 353 73.51 59.59 10.44
CA VAL A 353 73.61 59.98 11.87
C VAL A 353 73.03 58.92 12.74
N ILE A 354 73.63 58.70 13.93
CA ILE A 354 73.05 58.01 15.08
C ILE A 354 72.96 58.98 16.19
N ASP A 355 71.83 59.56 16.50
CA ASP A 355 71.62 60.48 17.60
C ASP A 355 71.16 59.69 18.83
N ILE A 356 71.87 59.91 19.97
CA ILE A 356 71.45 59.37 21.25
C ILE A 356 71.37 60.61 22.17
N ASP A 357 70.13 60.96 22.52
CA ASP A 357 69.83 62.12 23.33
C ASP A 357 69.12 61.69 24.64
N GLY A 358 69.50 62.30 25.72
CA GLY A 358 68.94 62.02 27.05
C GLY A 358 69.56 62.91 28.10
N THR A 359 68.84 63.14 29.20
CA THR A 359 69.31 63.92 30.35
C THR A 359 70.52 63.27 31.01
N GLU A 360 70.72 61.96 30.90
CA GLU A 360 71.86 61.20 31.37
C GLU A 360 72.16 60.05 30.43
N ILE A 361 73.41 59.87 30.00
CA ILE A 361 73.87 58.77 29.14
C ILE A 361 75.01 58.05 29.88
N ASN A 362 74.73 56.82 30.34
CA ASN A 362 75.73 55.98 31.03
C ASN A 362 76.24 54.91 30.03
N ILE A 363 77.58 54.92 29.80
CA ILE A 363 78.23 53.89 28.96
C ILE A 363 79.30 53.25 29.86
N ASN A 364 79.08 51.94 30.15
CA ASN A 364 80.01 51.13 30.95
C ASN A 364 80.85 50.24 30.04
#